data_e832c2173b938aa8f4a381afd9613566
#
_entry.id   e832c2173b938aa8f4a381afd9613566
#
_cell.length_a   1.000
_cell.length_b   1.000
_cell.length_c   1.000
_cell.angle_alpha   90.00
_cell.angle_beta   90.00
_cell.angle_gamma   90.00
#
_symmetry.space_group_name_H-M   'P 1'
#
loop_
_entity.id
_entity.type
_entity.pdbx_description
1 polymer ?
#
loop_
_entity_poly.entity_id
_entity_poly.type
_entity_poly.pdbx_seq_one_letter_code
_entity_poly.pdbx_strand_id
1 'polypeptide(L)'
;MKSATAAAVAFATAAAFPAFAQNNALDGRSFEGVFIERGKTSGDADTLIFKDGRFRSIACDRYGYSDAAYKTASLGDSTRFEAQTESAKYGKLVWTGVVRNGKLDATATMVRDGKSNIENWVVAGEKK
;
A
#
# COMPACT_ATOMS: atom_id res chain seq x y z
N MET A 1 34.87 -28.71 9.10
CA MET A 1 34.64 -28.79 7.71
C MET A 1 33.18 -28.84 7.36
N LYS A 2 32.57 -29.72 7.92
CA LYS A 2 31.16 -29.95 7.64
C LYS A 2 30.30 -28.82 8.07
N SER A 3 30.72 -28.10 9.06
CA SER A 3 29.92 -27.00 9.62
C SER A 3 29.63 -25.93 8.61
N ALA A 4 30.49 -25.66 7.71
CA ALA A 4 30.29 -24.61 6.72
C ALA A 4 29.04 -24.86 5.89
N THR A 5 28.72 -26.08 5.67
CA THR A 5 27.61 -26.47 4.83
C THR A 5 26.27 -26.03 5.43
N ALA A 6 26.15 -26.19 6.73
CA ALA A 6 24.91 -25.85 7.39
C ALA A 6 24.60 -24.35 7.30
N ALA A 7 25.64 -23.54 7.38
CA ALA A 7 25.45 -22.10 7.32
C ALA A 7 24.87 -21.66 5.97
N ALA A 8 25.33 -22.27 4.91
CA ALA A 8 24.87 -21.92 3.57
C ALA A 8 23.38 -22.20 3.40
N VAL A 9 22.88 -23.25 3.99
CA VAL A 9 21.48 -23.61 3.89
C VAL A 9 20.59 -22.54 4.54
N ALA A 10 21.01 -22.03 5.67
CA ALA A 10 20.25 -21.03 6.38
C ALA A 10 20.06 -19.75 5.56
N PHE A 11 21.08 -19.35 4.81
CA PHE A 11 20.97 -18.15 4.00
C PHE A 11 20.02 -18.31 2.83
N ALA A 12 19.97 -19.47 2.24
CA ALA A 12 19.05 -19.71 1.15
C ALA A 12 17.60 -19.51 1.57
N THR A 13 17.27 -19.88 2.79
CA THR A 13 15.93 -19.70 3.31
C THR A 13 15.56 -18.22 3.46
N ALA A 14 16.52 -17.41 3.89
CA ALA A 14 16.26 -15.98 4.09
C ALA A 14 15.94 -15.28 2.78
N ALA A 15 16.36 -15.79 1.65
CA ALA A 15 16.13 -15.19 0.35
C ALA A 15 14.69 -15.38 -0.16
N ALA A 16 13.84 -16.10 0.58
CA ALA A 16 12.49 -16.41 0.12
C ALA A 16 11.52 -15.23 0.15
N PHE A 17 11.80 -14.18 0.91
CA PHE A 17 10.89 -13.05 1.04
C PHE A 17 11.25 -11.94 0.05
N PRO A 18 10.26 -11.49 -0.75
CA PRO A 18 10.51 -10.38 -1.65
C PRO A 18 10.74 -9.09 -0.86
N ALA A 19 11.66 -8.28 -1.32
CA ALA A 19 11.90 -6.97 -0.73
C ALA A 19 11.09 -5.92 -1.47
N PHE A 20 10.58 -4.93 -0.74
CA PHE A 20 9.97 -3.78 -1.36
C PHE A 20 11.07 -2.89 -1.94
N ALA A 21 10.84 -2.41 -3.14
CA ALA A 21 11.78 -1.51 -3.82
C ALA A 21 11.00 -0.36 -4.42
N GLN A 22 11.61 0.81 -4.42
CA GLN A 22 11.03 1.95 -5.11
C GLN A 22 11.12 1.67 -6.61
N ASN A 23 9.96 1.58 -7.27
CA ASN A 23 9.89 1.35 -8.70
C ASN A 23 8.56 1.89 -9.22
N ASN A 24 8.33 1.72 -10.53
CA ASN A 24 7.16 2.26 -11.19
C ASN A 24 6.22 1.15 -11.68
N ALA A 25 6.17 0.05 -10.97
CA ALA A 25 5.43 -1.14 -11.43
C ALA A 25 3.93 -0.89 -11.62
N LEU A 26 3.36 0.04 -10.86
CA LEU A 26 1.93 0.35 -10.95
C LEU A 26 1.66 1.67 -11.68
N ASP A 27 2.68 2.34 -12.18
CA ASP A 27 2.51 3.63 -12.85
C ASP A 27 1.56 3.54 -14.03
N GLY A 28 0.69 4.55 -14.14
CA GLY A 28 -0.29 4.63 -15.20
C GLY A 28 -1.59 3.90 -14.88
N ARG A 29 -1.66 3.25 -13.73
CA ARG A 29 -2.84 2.50 -13.33
C ARG A 29 -3.61 3.29 -12.26
N SER A 30 -4.93 3.23 -12.33
CA SER A 30 -5.79 3.81 -11.31
C SER A 30 -6.93 2.86 -11.00
N PHE A 31 -7.46 2.97 -9.78
CA PHE A 31 -8.46 2.04 -9.27
C PHE A 31 -9.56 2.84 -8.59
N GLU A 32 -10.80 2.47 -8.86
CA GLU A 32 -11.97 3.15 -8.28
C GLU A 32 -12.67 2.23 -7.30
N GLY A 33 -13.00 2.75 -6.14
CA GLY A 33 -13.68 1.99 -5.11
C GLY A 33 -14.21 2.88 -4.00
N VAL A 34 -14.26 2.36 -2.79
CA VAL A 34 -14.80 3.06 -1.64
C VAL A 34 -13.80 2.98 -0.50
N PHE A 35 -13.58 4.12 0.15
CA PHE A 35 -12.73 4.26 1.33
C PHE A 35 -13.64 4.18 2.55
N ILE A 36 -13.48 3.15 3.36
CA ILE A 36 -14.37 2.87 4.50
C ILE A 36 -13.58 2.74 5.79
N GLU A 37 -13.96 3.50 6.80
CA GLU A 37 -13.38 3.36 8.13
C GLU A 37 -13.86 2.06 8.77
N ARG A 38 -12.96 1.37 9.45
CA ARG A 38 -13.26 0.12 10.13
C ARG A 38 -14.45 0.30 11.07
N GLY A 39 -15.40 -0.62 11.00
CA GLY A 39 -16.61 -0.57 11.81
C GLY A 39 -17.74 0.23 11.21
N LYS A 40 -17.52 0.88 10.08
CA LYS A 40 -18.55 1.59 9.35
C LYS A 40 -19.07 0.74 8.20
N THR A 41 -20.28 1.02 7.75
CA THR A 41 -20.89 0.27 6.64
C THR A 41 -20.89 1.04 5.34
N SER A 42 -20.54 2.32 5.38
CA SER A 42 -20.46 3.16 4.18
C SER A 42 -19.24 4.04 4.28
N GLY A 43 -18.83 4.60 3.16
CA GLY A 43 -17.66 5.46 3.10
C GLY A 43 -17.71 6.37 1.89
N ASP A 44 -16.55 6.91 1.53
CA ASP A 44 -16.43 7.87 0.44
C ASP A 44 -15.93 7.17 -0.81
N ALA A 45 -16.45 7.58 -1.97
CA ALA A 45 -15.89 7.16 -3.24
C ALA A 45 -14.43 7.61 -3.30
N ASP A 46 -13.57 6.73 -3.78
CA ASP A 46 -12.15 7.03 -3.88
C ASP A 46 -11.59 6.53 -5.21
N THR A 47 -10.62 7.24 -5.73
CA THR A 47 -9.82 6.81 -6.85
C THR A 47 -8.37 6.81 -6.39
N LEU A 48 -7.73 5.66 -6.49
CA LEU A 48 -6.31 5.51 -6.15
C LEU A 48 -5.51 5.59 -7.44
N ILE A 49 -4.55 6.49 -7.48
CA ILE A 49 -3.77 6.79 -8.68
C ILE A 49 -2.30 6.51 -8.43
N PHE A 50 -1.69 5.75 -9.35
CA PHE A 50 -0.24 5.51 -9.36
C PHE A 50 0.33 6.19 -10.61
N LYS A 51 1.21 7.16 -10.41
CA LYS A 51 1.76 7.93 -11.51
C LYS A 51 3.13 8.48 -11.14
N ASP A 52 4.08 8.32 -12.05
CA ASP A 52 5.44 8.87 -11.89
C ASP A 52 6.09 8.46 -10.57
N GLY A 53 5.90 7.22 -10.17
CA GLY A 53 6.48 6.70 -8.93
C GLY A 53 5.76 7.16 -7.67
N ARG A 54 4.58 7.78 -7.81
CA ARG A 54 3.85 8.35 -6.68
C ARG A 54 2.44 7.79 -6.62
N PHE A 55 1.91 7.76 -5.41
CA PHE A 55 0.58 7.26 -5.08
C PHE A 55 -0.26 8.39 -4.49
N ARG A 56 -1.54 8.43 -4.88
CA ARG A 56 -2.49 9.43 -4.39
C ARG A 56 -3.87 8.81 -4.22
N SER A 57 -4.54 9.17 -3.12
CA SER A 57 -5.94 8.85 -2.88
C SER A 57 -6.75 10.13 -3.04
N ILE A 58 -7.67 10.16 -3.98
CA ILE A 58 -8.46 11.36 -4.27
C ILE A 58 -9.37 11.70 -3.09
N ALA A 59 -9.94 10.69 -2.43
CA ALA A 59 -10.80 10.94 -1.27
C ALA A 59 -10.08 11.64 -0.13
N CYS A 60 -8.76 11.46 -0.04
CA CYS A 60 -7.98 12.05 1.03
C CYS A 60 -7.51 13.48 0.73
N ASP A 61 -7.68 13.95 -0.51
CA ASP A 61 -7.22 15.30 -0.89
C ASP A 61 -7.83 16.38 -0.01
N ARG A 62 -9.12 16.30 0.26
CA ARG A 62 -9.81 17.32 1.05
C ARG A 62 -9.36 17.36 2.50
N TYR A 63 -8.64 16.34 2.95
CA TYR A 63 -8.09 16.31 4.30
C TYR A 63 -6.63 16.75 4.32
N GLY A 64 -6.12 17.21 3.19
CA GLY A 64 -4.77 17.75 3.10
C GLY A 64 -3.67 16.72 2.89
N TYR A 65 -4.00 15.49 2.55
CA TYR A 65 -3.00 14.48 2.22
C TYR A 65 -2.48 14.71 0.81
N SER A 66 -1.16 14.80 0.70
CA SER A 66 -0.51 14.93 -0.61
C SER A 66 -0.12 13.55 -1.12
N ASP A 67 0.26 13.48 -2.41
CA ASP A 67 0.79 12.23 -2.94
C ASP A 67 2.14 11.90 -2.29
N ALA A 68 2.58 10.66 -2.45
CA ALA A 68 3.84 10.20 -1.87
C ALA A 68 4.42 9.11 -2.76
N ALA A 69 5.73 8.93 -2.66
CA ALA A 69 6.40 7.82 -3.33
C ALA A 69 5.81 6.50 -2.85
N TYR A 70 5.73 5.52 -3.73
CA TYR A 70 5.29 4.18 -3.36
C TYR A 70 6.37 3.16 -3.69
N LYS A 71 6.30 2.03 -3.03
CA LYS A 71 7.20 0.89 -3.25
C LYS A 71 6.36 -0.33 -3.57
N THR A 72 6.93 -1.24 -4.34
CA THR A 72 6.24 -2.49 -4.69
C THR A 72 7.14 -3.69 -4.47
N ALA A 73 6.48 -4.84 -4.36
CA ALA A 73 7.14 -6.14 -4.35
C ALA A 73 6.24 -7.10 -5.12
N SER A 74 6.84 -7.87 -6.03
CA SER A 74 6.10 -8.89 -6.77
C SER A 74 6.00 -10.16 -5.95
N LEU A 75 4.82 -10.78 -5.98
CA LEU A 75 4.60 -12.05 -5.31
C LEU A 75 3.69 -12.89 -6.22
N GLY A 76 4.31 -13.69 -7.08
CA GLY A 76 3.56 -14.46 -8.07
C GLY A 76 2.82 -13.54 -9.04
N ASP A 77 1.52 -13.72 -9.14
CA ASP A 77 0.68 -12.91 -10.02
C ASP A 77 0.09 -11.67 -9.33
N SER A 78 0.54 -11.37 -8.12
CA SER A 78 0.10 -10.17 -7.42
C SER A 78 1.25 -9.19 -7.25
N THR A 79 0.91 -7.92 -7.07
CA THR A 79 1.85 -6.86 -6.77
C THR A 79 1.44 -6.22 -5.45
N ARG A 80 2.33 -6.25 -4.48
CA ARG A 80 2.11 -5.58 -3.22
C ARG A 80 2.66 -4.17 -3.31
N PHE A 81 1.99 -3.24 -2.64
CA PHE A 81 2.52 -1.88 -2.57
C PHE A 81 2.44 -1.35 -1.15
N GLU A 82 3.27 -0.37 -0.88
CA GLU A 82 3.17 0.43 0.34
C GLU A 82 3.48 1.88 0.02
N ALA A 83 2.85 2.78 0.76
CA ALA A 83 3.07 4.22 0.65
C ALA A 83 2.71 4.86 1.97
N GLN A 84 3.21 6.08 2.19
CA GLN A 84 2.93 6.82 3.40
C GLN A 84 2.63 8.25 3.02
N THR A 85 1.35 8.61 3.04
CA THR A 85 0.92 9.97 2.74
C THR A 85 0.81 10.76 4.02
N GLU A 86 0.93 12.07 3.94
CA GLU A 86 0.94 12.92 5.12
C GLU A 86 0.04 14.13 4.93
N SER A 87 -0.60 14.52 6.02
CA SER A 87 -1.39 15.72 6.12
C SER A 87 -0.86 16.55 7.28
N ALA A 88 -0.71 17.86 7.08
CA ALA A 88 -0.25 18.74 8.16
C ALA A 88 -1.21 18.70 9.35
N LYS A 89 -2.51 18.48 9.09
CA LYS A 89 -3.52 18.48 10.14
C LYS A 89 -3.72 17.10 10.77
N TYR A 90 -3.70 16.04 9.95
CA TYR A 90 -4.10 14.72 10.42
C TYR A 90 -2.94 13.72 10.59
N GLY A 91 -1.73 14.11 10.19
CA GLY A 91 -0.57 13.25 10.34
C GLY A 91 -0.42 12.23 9.22
N LYS A 92 0.07 11.05 9.58
CA LYS A 92 0.42 10.02 8.62
C LYS A 92 -0.73 9.08 8.33
N LEU A 93 -0.81 8.67 7.08
CA LEU A 93 -1.71 7.62 6.64
C LEU A 93 -0.85 6.57 5.95
N VAL A 94 -0.73 5.41 6.58
CA VAL A 94 0.14 4.33 6.10
C VAL A 94 -0.69 3.37 5.25
N TRP A 95 -0.32 3.25 3.98
CA TRP A 95 -1.02 2.43 3.00
C TRP A 95 -0.26 1.15 2.73
N THR A 96 -0.97 0.03 2.76
CA THR A 96 -0.46 -1.24 2.27
C THR A 96 -1.57 -1.92 1.48
N GLY A 97 -1.21 -2.59 0.39
CA GLY A 97 -2.24 -3.23 -0.40
C GLY A 97 -1.67 -4.23 -1.39
N VAL A 98 -2.59 -4.90 -2.06
CA VAL A 98 -2.29 -5.92 -3.05
C VAL A 98 -3.13 -5.65 -4.29
N VAL A 99 -2.46 -5.69 -5.45
CA VAL A 99 -3.13 -5.60 -6.75
C VAL A 99 -3.03 -6.97 -7.42
N ARG A 100 -4.16 -7.51 -7.83
CA ARG A 100 -4.23 -8.80 -8.50
C ARG A 100 -5.43 -8.84 -9.42
N ASN A 101 -5.22 -9.25 -10.67
CA ASN A 101 -6.30 -9.40 -11.66
C ASN A 101 -7.18 -8.15 -11.79
N GLY A 102 -6.55 -6.98 -11.81
CA GLY A 102 -7.29 -5.72 -11.94
C GLY A 102 -8.05 -5.29 -10.70
N LYS A 103 -7.81 -5.92 -9.57
CA LYS A 103 -8.43 -5.55 -8.29
C LYS A 103 -7.38 -5.11 -7.30
N LEU A 104 -7.75 -4.14 -6.48
CA LEU A 104 -6.87 -3.63 -5.43
C LEU A 104 -7.60 -3.76 -4.09
N ASP A 105 -6.91 -4.38 -3.13
CA ASP A 105 -7.33 -4.41 -1.72
C ASP A 105 -6.27 -3.71 -0.90
N ALA A 106 -6.64 -2.69 -0.17
CA ALA A 106 -5.68 -1.93 0.60
C ALA A 106 -6.23 -1.59 1.97
N THR A 107 -5.31 -1.38 2.90
CA THR A 107 -5.61 -0.78 4.20
C THR A 107 -4.87 0.54 4.28
N ALA A 108 -5.49 1.51 4.94
CA ALA A 108 -4.90 2.80 5.19
C ALA A 108 -5.05 3.08 6.68
N THR A 109 -3.93 3.07 7.40
CA THR A 109 -3.93 3.22 8.84
C THR A 109 -3.51 4.64 9.19
N MET A 110 -4.41 5.38 9.84
CA MET A 110 -4.11 6.71 10.34
C MET A 110 -3.37 6.56 11.67
N VAL A 111 -2.12 7.01 11.69
CA VAL A 111 -1.29 6.97 12.88
C VAL A 111 -1.50 8.25 13.67
N ARG A 112 -1.88 8.14 14.92
CA ARG A 112 -2.17 9.29 15.78
C ARG A 112 -1.35 9.25 17.05
N ASP A 113 -0.73 10.37 17.37
CA ASP A 113 0.08 10.49 18.58
C ASP A 113 -0.79 10.35 19.83
N GLY A 114 -0.40 9.45 20.72
CA GLY A 114 -1.07 9.26 22.02
C GLY A 114 -2.48 8.70 21.94
N LYS A 115 -2.92 8.25 20.76
CA LYS A 115 -4.26 7.70 20.58
C LYS A 115 -4.18 6.43 19.74
N SER A 116 -5.24 5.62 19.81
CA SER A 116 -5.33 4.43 18.96
C SER A 116 -5.37 4.80 17.50
N ASN A 117 -4.74 3.99 16.67
CA ASN A 117 -4.77 4.17 15.22
C ASN A 117 -6.18 3.94 14.69
N ILE A 118 -6.49 4.64 13.60
CA ILE A 118 -7.75 4.41 12.88
C ILE A 118 -7.41 3.64 11.61
N GLU A 119 -8.07 2.52 11.42
CA GLU A 119 -7.87 1.67 10.26
C GLU A 119 -8.98 1.87 9.25
N ASN A 120 -8.61 2.01 7.98
CA ASN A 120 -9.55 2.18 6.88
C ASN A 120 -9.24 1.15 5.81
N TRP A 121 -10.24 0.83 5.01
CA TRP A 121 -10.10 -0.13 3.93
C TRP A 121 -10.54 0.48 2.61
N VAL A 122 -9.87 0.05 1.55
CA VAL A 122 -10.28 0.38 0.18
C VAL A 122 -10.27 -0.90 -0.64
N VAL A 123 -11.40 -1.21 -1.23
CA VAL A 123 -11.51 -2.26 -2.23
C VAL A 123 -11.91 -1.59 -3.53
N ALA A 124 -11.10 -1.78 -4.56
CA ALA A 124 -11.24 -1.01 -5.79
C ALA A 124 -10.98 -1.88 -7.02
N GLY A 125 -11.61 -1.52 -8.12
CA GLY A 125 -11.39 -2.15 -9.40
C GLY A 125 -10.62 -1.22 -10.33
N GLU A 126 -9.80 -1.81 -11.19
CA GLU A 126 -8.99 -1.03 -12.11
C GLU A 126 -9.86 -0.28 -13.10
N LYS A 127 -9.58 1.00 -13.24
CA LYS A 127 -10.27 1.85 -14.19
C LYS A 127 -9.64 1.69 -15.56
N LYS A 128 -10.48 1.46 -16.54
CA LYS A 128 -10.02 1.27 -17.92
C LYS A 128 -10.15 2.52 -18.76
#